data_c01ca1a4952d16b77f59d84eb26d1399
#
_entry.id   c01ca1a4952d16b77f59d84eb26d1399
#
_cell.length_a   1.000
_cell.length_b   1.000
_cell.length_c   1.000
_cell.angle_alpha   90.00
_cell.angle_beta   90.00
_cell.angle_gamma   90.00
#
_symmetry.space_group_name_H-M   'P 1'
#
loop_
_entity.id
_entity.type
_entity.pdbx_description
1 polymer ?
#
loop_
_entity_poly.entity_id
_entity_poly.type
_entity_poly.pdbx_seq_one_letter_code
_entity_poly.pdbx_strand_id
1 'polypeptide(L)' 'MKQHQPSIPTHGLLRLPQVLSMIPISKSAWWEGCRTGRYPKPVKLGPRTTVWRAEDIAAFIESLGRQGEEHE' A
#
# COMPACT_ATOMS: atom_id res chain seq x y z
N MET A 1 21.05 -16.16 -5.56
CA MET A 1 20.56 -15.90 -5.57
C MET A 1 19.86 -15.69 -5.49
N LYS A 2 19.31 -15.37 -5.44
CA LYS A 2 18.63 -15.10 -5.39
C LYS A 2 17.62 -15.11 -5.54
N GLN A 3 16.86 -14.93 -5.28
CA GLN A 3 15.80 -15.00 -5.32
C GLN A 3 15.07 -14.08 -5.70
N HIS A 4 14.28 -14.10 -6.12
CA HIS A 4 13.65 -13.22 -6.50
C HIS A 4 12.37 -13.29 -6.32
N GLN A 5 11.93 -13.33 -5.27
CA GLN A 5 10.66 -13.22 -5.08
C GLN A 5 10.22 -11.88 -5.00
N PRO A 6 9.11 -11.45 -5.44
CA PRO A 6 8.64 -10.11 -5.32
C PRO A 6 8.45 -9.86 -3.88
N SER A 7 9.17 -8.97 -3.34
CA SER A 7 8.96 -8.67 -1.96
C SER A 7 8.49 -7.25 -1.88
N ILE A 8 7.79 -6.93 -0.80
CA ILE A 8 7.30 -5.59 -0.59
C ILE A 8 8.45 -4.73 -0.14
N PRO A 9 8.70 -3.64 -0.84
CA PRO A 9 9.78 -2.76 -0.42
C PRO A 9 9.47 -2.18 0.95
N THR A 10 10.49 -1.99 1.75
CA THR A 10 10.31 -1.38 3.05
C THR A 10 10.87 0.01 3.11
N HIS A 11 11.45 0.49 2.02
CA HIS A 11 11.99 1.83 1.95
C HIS A 11 11.54 2.50 0.67
N GLY A 12 11.48 3.79 0.70
CA GLY A 12 11.18 4.54 -0.51
C GLY A 12 9.73 4.87 -0.65
N LEU A 13 9.36 5.31 -1.84
CA LEU A 13 8.02 5.79 -2.11
C LEU A 13 7.45 5.03 -3.29
N LEU A 14 6.15 4.79 -3.25
CA LEU A 14 5.47 4.03 -4.27
C LEU A 14 4.41 4.90 -4.93
N ARG A 15 4.28 4.77 -6.25
CA ARG A 15 3.22 5.43 -6.97
C ARG A 15 2.00 4.53 -6.98
N LEU A 16 0.86 5.09 -7.36
CA LEU A 16 -0.40 4.35 -7.32
C LEU A 16 -0.36 3.04 -8.09
N PRO A 17 0.17 2.98 -9.30
CA PRO A 17 0.20 1.69 -9.99
C PRO A 17 0.97 0.63 -9.22
N GLN A 18 2.03 1.04 -8.53
CA GLN A 18 2.79 0.09 -7.76
C GLN A 18 2.00 -0.38 -6.55
N VAL A 19 1.29 0.53 -5.90
CA VAL A 19 0.49 0.17 -4.76
C VAL A 19 -0.60 -0.81 -5.18
N LEU A 20 -1.28 -0.52 -6.28
CA LEU A 20 -2.38 -1.38 -6.72
C LEU A 20 -1.90 -2.71 -7.26
N SER A 21 -0.63 -2.81 -7.62
CA SER A 21 -0.12 -4.10 -8.02
C SER A 21 0.05 -5.02 -6.83
N MET A 22 0.16 -4.45 -5.65
CA MET A 22 0.29 -5.24 -4.44
C MET A 22 -1.02 -5.41 -3.71
N ILE A 23 -1.93 -4.46 -3.88
CA ILE A 23 -3.23 -4.50 -3.23
C ILE A 23 -4.27 -4.46 -4.34
N PRO A 24 -4.78 -5.61 -4.74
CA PRO A 24 -5.60 -5.72 -5.96
C PRO A 24 -7.05 -5.29 -5.75
N ILE A 25 -7.26 -4.02 -5.64
CA ILE A 25 -8.60 -3.46 -5.58
C ILE A 25 -8.68 -2.35 -6.60
N SER A 26 -9.86 -1.83 -6.82
CA SER A 26 -10.03 -0.79 -7.82
C SER A 26 -9.43 0.51 -7.32
N LYS A 27 -9.13 1.37 -8.28
CA LYS A 27 -8.59 2.67 -7.95
C LYS A 27 -9.57 3.47 -7.11
N SER A 28 -10.85 3.39 -7.46
CA SER A 28 -11.86 4.11 -6.70
C SER A 28 -11.94 3.63 -5.26
N ALA A 29 -11.87 2.33 -5.07
CA ALA A 29 -11.92 1.79 -3.72
C ALA A 29 -10.71 2.22 -2.91
N TRP A 30 -9.55 2.25 -3.57
CA TRP A 30 -8.34 2.67 -2.89
C TRP A 30 -8.43 4.12 -2.42
N TRP A 31 -8.87 5.01 -3.32
CA TRP A 31 -8.98 6.42 -2.97
C TRP A 31 -10.04 6.65 -1.89
N GLU A 32 -11.11 5.90 -1.94
CA GLU A 32 -12.13 6.03 -0.92
C GLU A 32 -11.57 5.62 0.44
N GLY A 33 -10.79 4.55 0.50
CA GLY A 33 -10.19 4.11 1.74
C GLY A 33 -9.17 5.11 2.27
N CYS A 34 -8.43 5.74 1.36
CA CYS A 34 -7.47 6.75 1.80
C CYS A 34 -8.21 7.96 2.38
N ARG A 35 -9.33 8.31 1.78
CA ARG A 35 -10.10 9.45 2.23
C ARG A 35 -10.71 9.20 3.61
N THR A 36 -11.14 8.00 3.86
CA THR A 36 -11.81 7.69 5.12
C THR A 36 -10.84 7.24 6.22
N GLY A 37 -9.56 7.13 5.89
CA GLY A 37 -8.58 6.74 6.89
C GLY A 37 -8.42 5.25 7.03
N ARG A 38 -9.11 4.47 6.20
CA ARG A 38 -9.00 3.05 6.28
C ARG A 38 -7.68 2.55 5.71
N TYR A 39 -7.13 3.26 4.72
CA TYR A 39 -5.88 2.90 4.09
C TYR A 39 -4.84 3.98 4.38
N PRO A 40 -3.56 3.68 4.17
CA PRO A 40 -2.50 4.66 4.45
C PRO A 40 -2.68 5.94 3.68
N LYS A 41 -2.32 7.04 4.30
CA LYS A 41 -2.47 8.33 3.68
C LYS A 41 -1.40 8.59 2.67
N PRO A 42 -1.74 9.26 1.56
CA PRO A 42 -0.75 9.58 0.56
C PRO A 42 0.13 10.75 0.98
N VAL A 43 1.27 10.83 0.34
CA VAL A 43 2.20 11.93 0.52
C VAL A 43 2.28 12.67 -0.79
N LYS A 44 2.13 13.99 -0.73
CA LYS A 44 2.21 14.79 -1.95
C LYS A 44 3.62 15.31 -2.12
N LEU A 45 4.26 14.92 -3.19
CA LEU A 45 5.57 15.44 -3.51
C LEU A 45 5.50 16.69 -4.34
N GLY A 46 4.38 16.90 -4.99
CA GLY A 46 4.20 18.07 -5.83
C GLY A 46 2.76 18.14 -6.24
N PRO A 47 2.40 19.10 -7.07
CA PRO A 47 0.99 19.30 -7.41
C PRO A 47 0.36 18.11 -8.10
N ARG A 48 1.15 17.33 -8.80
CA ARG A 48 0.60 16.19 -9.48
C ARG A 48 1.26 14.89 -9.11
N THR A 49 2.07 14.88 -8.08
CA THR A 49 2.79 13.69 -7.71
C THR A 49 2.34 13.22 -6.34
N THR A 50 1.62 12.12 -6.33
CA THR A 50 1.13 11.53 -5.10
C THR A 50 1.76 10.16 -4.95
N VAL A 51 2.30 9.90 -3.77
CA VAL A 51 2.98 8.64 -3.50
C VAL A 51 2.60 8.15 -2.11
N TRP A 52 2.99 6.94 -1.80
CA TRP A 52 2.79 6.38 -0.47
C TRP A 52 4.14 5.88 0.02
N ARG A 53 4.37 5.97 1.30
CA ARG A 53 5.61 5.46 1.86
C ARG A 53 5.56 3.94 1.81
N ALA A 54 6.64 3.34 1.33
CA ALA A 54 6.68 1.89 1.18
C ALA A 54 6.46 1.20 2.52
N GLU A 55 7.01 1.75 3.59
CA GLU A 55 6.86 1.14 4.90
C GLU A 55 5.41 1.18 5.37
N ASP A 56 4.66 2.21 5.01
CA ASP A 56 3.26 2.28 5.39
C ASP A 56 2.46 1.24 4.66
N ILE A 57 2.75 1.03 3.38
CA ILE A 57 2.05 0.03 2.60
C ILE A 57 2.38 -1.37 3.11
N ALA A 58 3.64 -1.61 3.42
CA ALA A 58 4.04 -2.91 3.93
C ALA A 58 3.35 -3.22 5.26
N ALA A 59 3.29 -2.22 6.14
CA ALA A 59 2.65 -2.41 7.43
C ALA A 59 1.15 -2.67 7.26
N PHE A 60 0.54 -1.99 6.31
CA PHE A 60 -0.88 -2.19 6.07
C PHE A 60 -1.15 -3.60 5.58
N ILE A 61 -0.34 -4.09 4.65
CA ILE A 61 -0.54 -5.43 4.12
C ILE A 61 -0.35 -6.45 5.23
N GLU A 62 0.61 -6.24 6.09
CA GLU A 62 0.83 -7.16 7.16
C GLU A 62 -0.32 -7.18 8.14
N SER A 63 -0.93 -6.03 8.39
CA SER A 63 -2.05 -5.98 9.29
C SER A 63 -3.26 -6.71 8.72
N LEU A 64 -3.39 -6.76 7.40
CA LEU A 64 -4.47 -7.51 6.80
C LEU A 64 -4.32 -8.99 7.08
N GLY A 65 -3.11 -9.48 7.04
CA GLY A 65 -2.86 -10.86 7.35
C GLY A 65 -3.22 -11.19 8.77
N ARG A 66 -2.89 -10.31 9.68
CA ARG A 66 -3.22 -10.54 11.07
C ARG A 66 -4.70 -10.52 11.32
N GLN A 67 -5.39 -9.60 10.68
CA GLN A 67 -6.82 -9.53 10.82
C GLN A 67 -7.47 -10.81 10.34
N GLY A 68 -6.96 -11.36 9.27
CA GLY A 68 -7.50 -12.59 8.77
C GLY A 68 -7.34 -13.70 9.77
N GLU A 69 -6.22 -13.75 10.43
CA GLU A 69 -6.01 -14.77 11.42
C GLU A 69 -6.89 -14.62 12.60
N GLU A 70 -7.04 -13.43 13.09
CA GLU A 70 -7.86 -13.22 14.22
C GLU A 70 -9.27 -13.49 13.94
N HIS A 71 -9.67 -13.31 12.74
CA HIS A 71 -10.99 -13.45 12.46
C HIS A 71 -11.48 -14.80 12.54
N GLU A 72 -10.93 -15.65 12.47
CA GLU A 72 -11.26 -16.91 12.51
C GLU A 72 -12.17 -17.29 12.93
#